data_2109dc7b53a618d594aa159527e0141f
#
_entry.id   2109dc7b53a618d594aa159527e0141f
#
_cell.length_a   1.000
_cell.length_b   1.000
_cell.length_c   1.000
_cell.angle_alpha   90.00
_cell.angle_beta   90.00
_cell.angle_gamma   90.00
#
_symmetry.space_group_name_H-M   'P 1'
#
loop_
_entity.id
_entity.type
_entity.pdbx_description
1 polymer ?
#
loop_
_entity_poly.entity_id
_entity_poly.type
_entity_poly.pdbx_seq_one_letter_code
_entity_poly.pdbx_strand_id
1 'polypeptide(L)'
;MSTIRKRISANSNSRSEKALFDTAVCLNDEWDIWMNPRLKFEDRKNSQSIDHEVDCILYHKKYGMLLIECKDGQISTEEAQGTENGFIWKQGGRIMDRSPIQQIEQSIHPLHDHFSEMFPKEGGLTYYKVRVQWAVCFADMENMGKIGSNAIQPKRIILKQDLKSYNTLERKVKKILETKEESHGGKPFPNEVLSDEDYNRLTSFLGCFDEPTWPELWEMESSARLQPTAFQEMLMESITRNPRIQIEGVAGSGKSLLVLWETRRLIAEGKRVAVLCFNDLLAEQFQKNFKKEGLDDSQVVAASFHKLACKYVRNAKIEGVPRHEPEDPAAKTDYYKAVVASFPAAIKALREKKKKQFFDAIVIDEGQDFENGWLDTALQLLKDPEKGIVRFFYDRNQTIFKNRDVLGNKTIGTLPVMVLKRGYRCTKKILDWVYDTTDIRIPCYDETPTGRPVDVRMYENPEDQVDLLRKEIRRLQKKGVGPENILVVSLRSRANSGLANLDDDEFHWSDISDSLNGTAINIVSVYRYKGLDKQVVILTDLEPSKNGPGFPHSNAHLIMVGATRAKEHLIVFKQRHKI
;
A
#
# COMPACT_ATOMS: atom_id res chain seq x y z
N MET A 1 -19.89 -8.38 -2.08
CA MET A 1 -19.15 -7.23 -2.65
C MET A 1 -19.54 -6.03 -1.83
N SER A 2 -18.67 -5.55 -0.98
CA SER A 2 -18.91 -4.27 -0.31
C SER A 2 -18.70 -3.18 -1.33
N THR A 3 -19.64 -2.31 -1.43
CA THR A 3 -19.57 -1.16 -2.31
C THR A 3 -19.19 0.02 -1.42
N ILE A 4 -17.92 0.39 -1.38
CA ILE A 4 -17.54 1.67 -0.80
C ILE A 4 -18.18 2.74 -1.68
N ARG A 5 -19.24 3.36 -1.18
CA ARG A 5 -19.99 4.41 -1.89
C ARG A 5 -19.46 5.74 -1.43
N LYS A 6 -18.80 6.48 -2.32
CA LYS A 6 -18.00 7.65 -2.02
C LYS A 6 -18.42 8.85 -2.86
N ARG A 7 -18.61 9.99 -2.20
CA ARG A 7 -18.27 11.31 -2.74
C ARG A 7 -17.25 11.95 -1.82
N ILE A 8 -16.01 12.14 -2.30
CA ILE A 8 -15.13 13.15 -1.75
C ILE A 8 -15.48 14.41 -2.53
N SER A 9 -15.89 15.47 -1.87
CA SER A 9 -15.75 16.78 -2.49
C SER A 9 -14.25 17.00 -2.64
N ALA A 10 -13.78 17.26 -3.85
CA ALA A 10 -12.38 17.52 -4.15
C ALA A 10 -11.78 18.73 -3.37
N ASN A 11 -12.55 19.35 -2.50
CA ASN A 11 -12.27 20.58 -1.77
C ASN A 11 -12.47 20.50 -0.25
N SER A 12 -12.55 19.31 0.37
CA SER A 12 -12.50 19.27 1.83
C SER A 12 -11.08 19.58 2.30
N ASN A 13 -10.90 20.81 2.82
CA ASN A 13 -9.67 21.23 3.50
C ASN A 13 -9.65 20.77 4.97
N SER A 14 -10.65 20.05 5.45
CA SER A 14 -10.77 19.57 6.82
C SER A 14 -9.83 18.39 7.08
N ARG A 15 -8.94 18.56 8.06
CA ARG A 15 -8.02 17.51 8.51
C ARG A 15 -8.76 16.38 9.23
N SER A 16 -9.80 16.73 9.97
CA SER A 16 -10.60 15.76 10.72
C SER A 16 -11.44 14.87 9.81
N GLU A 17 -12.04 15.42 8.76
CA GLU A 17 -12.74 14.64 7.75
C GLU A 17 -11.79 13.69 7.03
N LYS A 18 -10.60 14.18 6.65
CA LYS A 18 -9.57 13.36 6.01
C LYS A 18 -9.10 12.21 6.91
N ALA A 19 -8.80 12.49 8.19
CA ALA A 19 -8.34 11.48 9.14
C ALA A 19 -9.43 10.42 9.41
N LEU A 20 -10.69 10.85 9.56
CA LEU A 20 -11.83 9.94 9.70
C LEU A 20 -11.97 9.06 8.45
N PHE A 21 -11.91 9.67 7.28
CA PHE A 21 -12.03 8.97 6.02
C PHE A 21 -10.92 7.93 5.82
N ASP A 22 -9.64 8.32 6.00
CA ASP A 22 -8.48 7.43 5.83
C ASP A 22 -8.57 6.19 6.74
N THR A 23 -9.21 6.33 7.90
CA THR A 23 -9.45 5.21 8.82
C THR A 23 -10.70 4.41 8.45
N ALA A 24 -11.78 5.08 8.07
CA ALA A 24 -13.07 4.46 7.77
C ALA A 24 -13.02 3.58 6.51
N VAL A 25 -12.25 3.97 5.48
CA VAL A 25 -12.10 3.18 4.26
C VAL A 25 -11.44 1.81 4.49
N CYS A 26 -10.74 1.66 5.62
CA CYS A 26 -10.15 0.39 6.04
C CYS A 26 -11.13 -0.52 6.80
N LEU A 27 -12.37 -0.07 7.05
CA LEU A 27 -13.41 -0.92 7.62
C LEU A 27 -13.73 -2.07 6.65
N ASN A 28 -14.17 -3.19 7.22
CA ASN A 28 -14.49 -4.38 6.43
C ASN A 28 -15.69 -4.14 5.49
N ASP A 29 -15.90 -5.11 4.60
CA ASP A 29 -16.91 -5.09 3.54
C ASP A 29 -18.37 -5.05 4.04
N GLU A 30 -18.61 -5.02 5.34
CA GLU A 30 -19.93 -4.92 5.93
C GLU A 30 -20.37 -3.47 6.18
N TRP A 31 -19.43 -2.50 5.96
CA TRP A 31 -19.68 -1.08 6.14
C TRP A 31 -19.81 -0.35 4.81
N ASP A 32 -20.86 0.44 4.67
CA ASP A 32 -21.01 1.45 3.61
C ASP A 32 -20.62 2.82 4.15
N ILE A 33 -19.95 3.64 3.34
CA ILE A 33 -19.38 4.91 3.75
C ILE A 33 -19.78 6.00 2.74
N TRP A 34 -20.35 7.08 3.23
CA TRP A 34 -20.62 8.31 2.46
C TRP A 34 -19.86 9.47 3.11
N MET A 35 -19.05 10.17 2.33
CA MET A 35 -18.40 11.41 2.76
C MET A 35 -19.10 12.60 2.11
N ASN A 36 -19.40 13.61 2.94
CA ASN A 36 -20.08 14.83 2.55
C ASN A 36 -21.37 14.60 1.73
N PRO A 37 -22.24 13.65 2.11
CA PRO A 37 -23.50 13.47 1.43
C PRO A 37 -24.39 14.70 1.64
N ARG A 38 -25.07 15.14 0.58
CA ARG A 38 -26.11 16.16 0.64
C ARG A 38 -27.46 15.48 0.74
N LEU A 39 -28.08 15.60 1.89
CA LEU A 39 -29.39 15.06 2.14
C LEU A 39 -30.44 16.09 1.68
N LYS A 40 -31.32 15.71 0.76
CA LYS A 40 -32.40 16.57 0.27
C LYS A 40 -33.72 16.17 0.93
N PHE A 41 -34.32 17.11 1.65
CA PHE A 41 -35.62 16.94 2.26
C PHE A 41 -36.62 17.89 1.64
N GLU A 42 -37.89 17.46 1.49
CA GLU A 42 -38.98 18.34 1.11
C GLU A 42 -39.56 18.99 2.38
N ASP A 43 -39.52 20.31 2.47
CA ASP A 43 -40.21 21.05 3.52
C ASP A 43 -41.73 21.05 3.23
N ARG A 44 -42.48 20.30 4.02
CA ARG A 44 -43.92 20.17 3.89
C ARG A 44 -44.67 21.47 4.08
N LYS A 45 -44.10 22.48 4.75
CA LYS A 45 -44.74 23.75 5.02
C LYS A 45 -44.61 24.75 3.88
N ASN A 46 -43.46 24.70 3.15
CA ASN A 46 -43.11 25.73 2.18
C ASN A 46 -42.86 25.19 0.75
N SER A 47 -43.00 23.90 0.51
CA SER A 47 -42.65 23.22 -0.78
C SER A 47 -41.25 23.58 -1.30
N GLN A 48 -40.32 23.86 -0.39
CA GLN A 48 -38.93 24.14 -0.71
C GLN A 48 -38.05 22.92 -0.35
N SER A 49 -37.11 22.61 -1.20
CA SER A 49 -36.09 21.60 -0.90
C SER A 49 -35.05 22.19 0.05
N ILE A 50 -34.86 21.56 1.19
CA ILE A 50 -33.81 21.91 2.15
C ILE A 50 -32.68 20.93 1.99
N ASP A 51 -31.49 21.44 1.70
CA ASP A 51 -30.27 20.65 1.58
C ASP A 51 -29.49 20.69 2.91
N HIS A 52 -29.23 19.51 3.46
CA HIS A 52 -28.35 19.32 4.61
C HIS A 52 -27.08 18.58 4.20
N GLU A 53 -25.93 19.11 4.55
CA GLU A 53 -24.65 18.44 4.36
C GLU A 53 -24.23 17.78 5.68
N VAL A 54 -23.78 16.53 5.60
CA VAL A 54 -23.25 15.75 6.72
C VAL A 54 -21.83 15.34 6.35
N ASP A 55 -20.85 15.53 7.24
CA ASP A 55 -19.45 15.27 6.89
C ASP A 55 -19.19 13.79 6.59
N CYS A 56 -19.81 12.87 7.34
CA CYS A 56 -19.68 11.43 7.08
C CYS A 56 -20.92 10.65 7.53
N ILE A 57 -21.32 9.66 6.75
CA ILE A 57 -22.30 8.64 7.12
C ILE A 57 -21.65 7.27 7.02
N LEU A 58 -21.72 6.49 8.10
CA LEU A 58 -21.35 5.07 8.13
C LEU A 58 -22.62 4.23 8.31
N TYR A 59 -22.79 3.21 7.49
CA TYR A 59 -23.93 2.28 7.61
C TYR A 59 -23.45 0.83 7.65
N HIS A 60 -24.04 0.06 8.52
CA HIS A 60 -23.83 -1.37 8.65
C HIS A 60 -25.17 -2.09 8.75
N LYS A 61 -25.38 -3.12 7.95
CA LYS A 61 -26.67 -3.85 7.90
C LYS A 61 -27.17 -4.30 9.27
N LYS A 62 -26.28 -4.73 10.16
CA LYS A 62 -26.63 -5.22 11.51
C LYS A 62 -26.72 -4.11 12.54
N TYR A 63 -25.90 -3.08 12.47
CA TYR A 63 -25.78 -2.08 13.54
C TYR A 63 -26.53 -0.79 13.27
N GLY A 64 -26.84 -0.47 12.01
CA GLY A 64 -27.55 0.74 11.61
C GLY A 64 -26.65 1.81 11.04
N MET A 65 -27.08 3.07 11.11
CA MET A 65 -26.49 4.24 10.49
C MET A 65 -25.91 5.19 11.55
N LEU A 66 -24.71 5.69 11.34
CA LEU A 66 -24.05 6.71 12.14
C LEU A 66 -23.74 7.93 11.28
N LEU A 67 -24.30 9.08 11.66
CA LEU A 67 -23.95 10.39 11.12
C LEU A 67 -22.80 10.97 11.93
N ILE A 68 -21.79 11.52 11.28
CA ILE A 68 -20.61 12.07 11.96
C ILE A 68 -20.36 13.48 11.45
N GLU A 69 -20.26 14.43 12.38
CA GLU A 69 -19.83 15.80 12.15
C GLU A 69 -18.37 15.95 12.56
N CYS A 70 -17.51 16.52 11.73
CA CYS A 70 -16.07 16.66 11.95
C CYS A 70 -15.71 18.11 12.28
N LYS A 71 -14.82 18.31 13.23
CA LYS A 71 -14.29 19.65 13.56
C LYS A 71 -12.77 19.59 13.75
N ASP A 72 -12.08 20.50 13.08
CA ASP A 72 -10.63 20.65 13.13
C ASP A 72 -10.15 21.42 14.36
N GLY A 73 -8.93 21.14 14.80
CA GLY A 73 -8.23 21.89 15.84
C GLY A 73 -8.71 21.60 17.25
N GLN A 74 -8.40 22.53 18.16
CA GLN A 74 -8.74 22.40 19.57
C GLN A 74 -10.14 22.94 19.84
N ILE A 75 -11.00 22.10 20.36
CA ILE A 75 -12.38 22.43 20.73
C ILE A 75 -12.46 22.58 22.25
N SER A 76 -13.22 23.56 22.71
CA SER A 76 -13.52 23.79 24.13
C SER A 76 -14.96 24.28 24.31
N THR A 77 -15.47 24.11 25.53
CA THR A 77 -16.79 24.62 25.94
C THR A 77 -16.68 25.45 27.20
N GLU A 78 -17.53 26.44 27.32
CA GLU A 78 -17.73 27.25 28.55
C GLU A 78 -19.21 27.23 28.92
N GLU A 79 -19.50 27.09 30.20
CA GLU A 79 -20.89 27.20 30.70
C GLU A 79 -21.40 28.64 30.51
N ALA A 80 -22.61 28.79 29.96
CA ALA A 80 -23.20 30.08 29.72
C ALA A 80 -24.72 30.01 29.93
N GLN A 81 -25.23 30.80 30.89
CA GLN A 81 -26.65 30.94 31.10
C GLN A 81 -27.32 31.63 29.90
N GLY A 82 -28.46 31.12 29.45
CA GLY A 82 -29.22 31.70 28.35
C GLY A 82 -28.84 31.18 26.95
N THR A 83 -27.94 30.23 26.82
CA THR A 83 -27.70 29.48 25.57
C THR A 83 -28.56 28.22 25.54
N GLU A 84 -28.95 27.77 24.35
CA GLU A 84 -29.92 26.68 24.11
C GLU A 84 -29.53 25.35 24.80
N ASN A 85 -28.22 25.09 25.03
CA ASN A 85 -27.71 23.91 25.73
C ASN A 85 -26.84 24.25 26.95
N GLY A 86 -26.85 25.48 27.45
CA GLY A 86 -26.05 25.90 28.60
C GLY A 86 -24.54 26.01 28.33
N PHE A 87 -24.10 25.94 27.08
CA PHE A 87 -22.69 25.98 26.73
C PHE A 87 -22.40 26.83 25.49
N ILE A 88 -21.30 27.59 25.55
CA ILE A 88 -20.67 28.24 24.38
C ILE A 88 -19.54 27.32 23.88
N TRP A 89 -19.58 26.99 22.60
CA TRP A 89 -18.57 26.19 21.92
C TRP A 89 -17.52 27.09 21.26
N LYS A 90 -16.24 26.73 21.39
CA LYS A 90 -15.10 27.46 20.80
C LYS A 90 -14.22 26.52 20.01
N GLN A 91 -13.73 26.99 18.86
CA GLN A 91 -12.76 26.32 18.01
C GLN A 91 -11.51 27.22 17.89
N GLY A 92 -10.36 26.72 18.36
CA GLY A 92 -9.15 27.54 18.39
C GLY A 92 -9.28 28.84 19.20
N GLY A 93 -10.15 28.85 20.22
CA GLY A 93 -10.46 30.03 21.05
C GLY A 93 -11.52 30.97 20.50
N ARG A 94 -12.02 30.78 19.26
CA ARG A 94 -13.10 31.58 18.66
C ARG A 94 -14.45 30.92 18.89
N ILE A 95 -15.47 31.73 19.21
CA ILE A 95 -16.84 31.25 19.40
C ILE A 95 -17.36 30.71 18.06
N MET A 96 -18.00 29.55 18.10
CA MET A 96 -18.65 28.92 16.97
C MET A 96 -20.07 29.47 16.84
N ASP A 97 -20.51 29.77 15.62
CA ASP A 97 -21.89 30.23 15.35
C ASP A 97 -22.91 29.16 15.68
N ARG A 98 -22.56 27.89 15.47
CA ARG A 98 -23.38 26.73 15.82
C ARG A 98 -22.49 25.65 16.44
N SER A 99 -22.99 25.00 17.48
CA SER A 99 -22.28 23.86 18.06
C SER A 99 -22.26 22.67 17.08
N PRO A 100 -21.27 21.77 17.19
CA PRO A 100 -21.27 20.55 16.38
C PRO A 100 -22.53 19.69 16.60
N ILE A 101 -23.12 19.76 17.80
CA ILE A 101 -24.35 19.05 18.12
C ILE A 101 -25.53 19.65 17.35
N GLN A 102 -25.69 20.98 17.38
CA GLN A 102 -26.75 21.66 16.63
C GLN A 102 -26.67 21.40 15.13
N GLN A 103 -25.44 21.34 14.58
CA GLN A 103 -25.26 21.05 13.16
C GLN A 103 -25.77 19.66 12.81
N ILE A 104 -25.42 18.64 13.60
CA ILE A 104 -25.82 17.26 13.28
C ILE A 104 -27.32 17.00 13.60
N GLU A 105 -27.87 17.63 14.65
CA GLU A 105 -29.29 17.51 15.01
C GLU A 105 -30.20 18.06 13.92
N GLN A 106 -29.79 19.13 13.22
CA GLN A 106 -30.51 19.66 12.08
C GLN A 106 -30.69 18.66 10.94
N SER A 107 -29.75 17.71 10.79
CA SER A 107 -29.82 16.66 9.78
C SER A 107 -30.57 15.42 10.26
N ILE A 108 -30.53 15.12 11.57
CA ILE A 108 -31.09 13.88 12.12
C ILE A 108 -32.63 13.92 12.17
N HIS A 109 -33.23 15.03 12.63
CA HIS A 109 -34.69 15.11 12.73
C HIS A 109 -35.37 14.95 11.36
N PRO A 110 -35.02 15.71 10.32
CA PRO A 110 -35.59 15.50 8.99
C PRO A 110 -35.30 14.09 8.41
N LEU A 111 -34.15 13.50 8.74
CA LEU A 111 -33.83 12.15 8.32
C LEU A 111 -34.73 11.09 8.97
N HIS A 112 -35.03 11.22 10.24
CA HIS A 112 -35.96 10.35 10.94
C HIS A 112 -37.36 10.43 10.33
N ASP A 113 -37.85 11.63 10.04
CA ASP A 113 -39.15 11.84 9.41
C ASP A 113 -39.16 11.19 8.01
N HIS A 114 -38.14 11.40 7.23
CA HIS A 114 -38.00 10.82 5.89
C HIS A 114 -37.91 9.28 5.92
N PHE A 115 -37.18 8.71 6.87
CA PHE A 115 -37.08 7.25 7.01
C PHE A 115 -38.38 6.60 7.48
N SER A 116 -39.19 7.30 8.30
CA SER A 116 -40.51 6.78 8.68
C SER A 116 -41.48 6.69 7.49
N GLU A 117 -41.30 7.54 6.48
CA GLU A 117 -42.04 7.47 5.23
C GLU A 117 -41.47 6.45 4.25
N MET A 118 -40.15 6.42 4.13
CA MET A 118 -39.44 5.52 3.22
C MET A 118 -39.62 4.04 3.63
N PHE A 119 -39.66 3.78 4.94
CA PHE A 119 -39.76 2.45 5.53
C PHE A 119 -40.97 2.32 6.45
N PRO A 120 -42.20 2.44 5.94
CA PRO A 120 -43.42 2.34 6.77
C PRO A 120 -43.54 0.93 7.34
N LYS A 121 -43.98 0.83 8.60
CA LYS A 121 -44.33 -0.45 9.21
C LYS A 121 -45.77 -0.84 8.87
N GLU A 122 -45.98 -2.09 8.53
CA GLU A 122 -47.32 -2.69 8.48
C GLU A 122 -47.94 -2.65 9.91
N GLY A 123 -49.00 -1.87 10.12
CA GLY A 123 -49.70 -1.78 11.40
C GLY A 123 -49.73 -0.39 12.07
N GLY A 124 -49.29 0.67 11.42
CA GLY A 124 -49.59 2.06 11.80
C GLY A 124 -48.80 2.65 12.98
N LEU A 125 -47.82 1.95 13.55
CA LEU A 125 -46.91 2.52 14.54
C LEU A 125 -45.64 3.02 13.82
N THR A 126 -45.23 4.26 14.14
CA THR A 126 -43.97 4.87 13.62
C THR A 126 -42.78 4.06 14.09
N TYR A 127 -42.18 3.33 13.17
CA TYR A 127 -41.05 2.46 13.47
C TYR A 127 -39.99 2.57 12.37
N TYR A 128 -38.79 2.85 12.77
CA TYR A 128 -37.68 2.94 11.82
C TYR A 128 -37.03 1.59 11.64
N LYS A 129 -36.95 1.09 10.41
CA LYS A 129 -36.17 -0.12 10.08
C LYS A 129 -34.67 0.11 10.27
N VAL A 130 -34.21 1.33 10.10
CA VAL A 130 -32.79 1.71 10.21
C VAL A 130 -32.58 2.49 11.51
N ARG A 131 -31.76 1.94 12.39
CA ARG A 131 -31.26 2.67 13.56
C ARG A 131 -30.36 3.80 13.08
N VAL A 132 -30.67 5.04 13.47
CA VAL A 132 -29.84 6.21 13.21
C VAL A 132 -29.29 6.73 14.52
N GLN A 133 -27.98 6.95 14.56
CA GLN A 133 -27.25 7.56 15.66
C GLN A 133 -26.31 8.64 15.13
N TRP A 134 -25.74 9.43 16.02
CA TRP A 134 -24.80 10.47 15.65
C TRP A 134 -23.56 10.49 16.54
N ALA A 135 -22.49 11.08 16.02
CA ALA A 135 -21.25 11.34 16.72
C ALA A 135 -20.60 12.64 16.23
N VAL A 136 -19.67 13.16 17.02
CA VAL A 136 -18.80 14.25 16.61
C VAL A 136 -17.35 13.75 16.60
N CYS A 137 -16.61 14.09 15.57
CA CYS A 137 -15.21 13.69 15.38
C CYS A 137 -14.28 14.88 15.60
N PHE A 138 -13.36 14.76 16.57
CA PHE A 138 -12.30 15.72 16.87
C PHE A 138 -10.94 15.03 16.63
N ALA A 139 -10.55 14.87 15.38
CA ALA A 139 -9.38 14.09 14.99
C ALA A 139 -8.04 14.70 15.45
N ASP A 140 -8.00 16.00 15.75
CA ASP A 140 -6.82 16.69 16.27
C ASP A 140 -6.67 16.59 17.82
N MET A 141 -7.67 16.00 18.52
CA MET A 141 -7.69 15.94 19.98
C MET A 141 -7.38 14.54 20.50
N GLU A 142 -6.40 14.43 21.43
CA GLU A 142 -6.04 13.16 22.09
C GLU A 142 -7.07 12.76 23.19
N ASN A 143 -7.70 13.75 23.81
CA ASN A 143 -8.70 13.57 24.86
C ASN A 143 -9.73 14.73 24.82
N MET A 144 -10.74 14.67 25.66
CA MET A 144 -11.78 15.71 25.71
C MET A 144 -11.29 17.10 26.10
N GLY A 145 -10.10 17.22 26.69
CA GLY A 145 -9.49 18.50 27.03
C GLY A 145 -10.41 19.39 27.87
N LYS A 146 -10.77 20.56 27.30
CA LYS A 146 -11.65 21.56 27.93
C LYS A 146 -13.13 21.43 27.50
N ILE A 147 -13.56 20.27 27.00
CA ILE A 147 -14.97 20.03 26.69
C ILE A 147 -15.66 19.53 27.96
N GLY A 148 -16.66 20.26 28.43
CA GLY A 148 -17.45 19.87 29.61
C GLY A 148 -18.21 18.56 29.38
N SER A 149 -18.19 17.66 30.36
CA SER A 149 -18.88 16.35 30.25
C SER A 149 -20.40 16.49 30.10
N ASN A 150 -20.99 17.62 30.51
CA ASN A 150 -22.40 17.93 30.35
C ASN A 150 -22.73 18.57 28.99
N ALA A 151 -21.70 19.09 28.26
CA ALA A 151 -21.92 19.69 26.94
C ALA A 151 -22.16 18.63 25.86
N ILE A 152 -21.53 17.46 25.97
CA ILE A 152 -21.71 16.31 25.08
C ILE A 152 -21.32 15.02 25.82
N GLN A 153 -22.08 13.97 25.60
CA GLN A 153 -21.78 12.66 26.18
C GLN A 153 -20.48 12.09 25.60
N PRO A 154 -19.49 11.71 26.42
CA PRO A 154 -18.18 11.22 25.94
C PRO A 154 -18.27 10.03 24.97
N LYS A 155 -19.34 9.22 25.10
CA LYS A 155 -19.57 8.09 24.20
C LYS A 155 -19.81 8.50 22.74
N ARG A 156 -20.32 9.72 22.49
CA ARG A 156 -20.63 10.27 21.15
C ARG A 156 -19.46 11.02 20.51
N ILE A 157 -18.29 11.01 21.13
CA ILE A 157 -17.09 11.68 20.62
C ILE A 157 -16.12 10.66 20.07
N ILE A 158 -15.68 10.87 18.84
CA ILE A 158 -14.57 10.17 18.19
C ILE A 158 -13.34 11.06 18.30
N LEU A 159 -12.26 10.56 18.90
CA LEU A 159 -11.01 11.29 19.11
C LEU A 159 -9.89 10.69 18.25
N LYS A 160 -8.77 11.38 18.20
CA LYS A 160 -7.57 10.93 17.48
C LYS A 160 -7.16 9.50 17.82
N GLN A 161 -7.27 9.08 19.08
CA GLN A 161 -6.98 7.72 19.51
C GLN A 161 -7.91 6.66 18.92
N ASP A 162 -9.16 7.02 18.61
CA ASP A 162 -10.14 6.12 17.98
C ASP A 162 -9.83 5.93 16.49
N LEU A 163 -9.07 6.86 15.88
CA LEU A 163 -8.65 6.86 14.47
C LEU A 163 -7.27 6.21 14.24
N LYS A 164 -6.63 5.67 15.28
CA LYS A 164 -5.32 5.01 15.15
C LYS A 164 -5.36 3.73 14.30
N SER A 165 -6.49 3.07 14.22
CA SER A 165 -6.72 1.91 13.37
C SER A 165 -8.20 1.73 13.08
N TYR A 166 -8.52 1.03 12.00
CA TYR A 166 -9.91 0.69 11.70
C TYR A 166 -10.57 -0.15 12.81
N ASN A 167 -9.83 -1.02 13.52
CA ASN A 167 -10.36 -1.79 14.64
C ASN A 167 -10.79 -0.91 15.82
N THR A 168 -10.04 0.15 16.12
CA THR A 168 -10.41 1.11 17.17
C THR A 168 -11.62 1.92 16.76
N LEU A 169 -11.67 2.38 15.52
CA LEU A 169 -12.82 3.09 14.97
C LEU A 169 -14.05 2.20 14.94
N GLU A 170 -13.96 0.99 14.41
CA GLU A 170 -15.09 0.05 14.34
C GLU A 170 -15.69 -0.24 15.70
N ARG A 171 -14.84 -0.51 16.71
CA ARG A 171 -15.27 -0.74 18.09
C ARG A 171 -15.99 0.48 18.65
N LYS A 172 -15.46 1.68 18.40
CA LYS A 172 -16.07 2.94 18.83
C LYS A 172 -17.42 3.17 18.17
N VAL A 173 -17.51 3.00 16.85
CA VAL A 173 -18.74 3.15 16.06
C VAL A 173 -19.81 2.15 16.51
N LYS A 174 -19.47 0.87 16.64
CA LYS A 174 -20.41 -0.15 17.15
C LYS A 174 -20.94 0.21 18.53
N LYS A 175 -20.07 0.66 19.44
CA LYS A 175 -20.49 1.11 20.78
C LYS A 175 -21.45 2.30 20.75
N ILE A 176 -21.25 3.24 19.83
CA ILE A 176 -22.18 4.37 19.64
C ILE A 176 -23.53 3.87 19.13
N LEU A 177 -23.53 3.03 18.09
CA LEU A 177 -24.73 2.49 17.48
C LEU A 177 -25.55 1.63 18.45
N GLU A 178 -24.93 0.91 19.37
CA GLU A 178 -25.58 0.08 20.39
C GLU A 178 -26.00 0.86 21.64
N THR A 179 -25.80 2.18 21.66
CA THR A 179 -26.18 3.02 22.80
C THR A 179 -27.71 2.97 23.01
N LYS A 180 -28.09 2.72 24.27
CA LYS A 180 -29.51 2.78 24.72
C LYS A 180 -29.88 4.23 25.00
N GLU A 181 -31.05 4.65 24.57
CA GLU A 181 -31.58 5.97 24.88
C GLU A 181 -32.75 5.89 25.89
N GLU A 182 -32.79 6.83 26.84
CA GLU A 182 -33.82 6.89 27.87
C GLU A 182 -35.23 7.10 27.29
N SER A 183 -35.34 7.81 26.16
CA SER A 183 -36.58 8.03 25.41
C SER A 183 -37.27 6.75 24.94
N HIS A 184 -36.57 5.62 24.89
CA HIS A 184 -37.10 4.31 24.49
C HIS A 184 -37.11 3.30 25.65
N GLY A 185 -37.25 3.77 26.89
CA GLY A 185 -37.32 2.90 28.07
C GLY A 185 -36.09 2.06 28.29
N GLY A 186 -34.92 2.58 27.94
CA GLY A 186 -33.61 1.91 28.10
C GLY A 186 -33.35 0.75 27.11
N LYS A 187 -34.16 0.59 26.08
CA LYS A 187 -33.93 -0.35 25.00
C LYS A 187 -33.19 0.34 23.84
N PRO A 188 -32.25 -0.36 23.16
CA PRO A 188 -31.66 0.19 21.93
C PRO A 188 -32.74 0.35 20.87
N PHE A 189 -32.59 1.36 20.00
CA PHE A 189 -33.44 1.45 18.80
C PHE A 189 -33.33 0.14 18.02
N PRO A 190 -34.47 -0.38 17.51
CA PRO A 190 -34.45 -1.53 16.66
C PRO A 190 -33.67 -1.22 15.39
N ASN A 191 -33.00 -2.22 14.86
CA ASN A 191 -32.37 -2.20 13.54
C ASN A 191 -32.72 -3.50 12.86
N GLU A 192 -33.37 -3.41 11.71
CA GLU A 192 -33.69 -4.58 10.89
C GLU A 192 -32.71 -4.68 9.74
N VAL A 193 -32.44 -5.88 9.29
CA VAL A 193 -31.67 -6.08 8.06
C VAL A 193 -32.57 -5.70 6.89
N LEU A 194 -32.22 -4.66 6.17
CA LEU A 194 -33.00 -4.19 5.04
C LEU A 194 -33.06 -5.25 3.94
N SER A 195 -34.20 -5.38 3.27
CA SER A 195 -34.34 -6.08 2.00
C SER A 195 -33.45 -5.42 0.94
N ASP A 196 -33.13 -6.13 -0.15
CA ASP A 196 -32.36 -5.55 -1.26
C ASP A 196 -33.09 -4.34 -1.87
N GLU A 197 -34.44 -4.35 -1.90
CA GLU A 197 -35.25 -3.22 -2.38
C GLU A 197 -35.15 -2.01 -1.44
N ASP A 198 -35.34 -2.20 -0.14
CA ASP A 198 -35.20 -1.13 0.86
C ASP A 198 -33.76 -0.58 0.90
N TYR A 199 -32.78 -1.45 0.77
CA TYR A 199 -31.38 -1.04 0.69
C TYR A 199 -31.11 -0.19 -0.57
N ASN A 200 -31.67 -0.56 -1.73
CA ASN A 200 -31.57 0.25 -2.94
C ASN A 200 -32.28 1.61 -2.80
N ARG A 201 -33.42 1.68 -2.11
CA ARG A 201 -34.08 2.95 -1.79
C ARG A 201 -33.20 3.84 -0.89
N LEU A 202 -32.63 3.26 0.18
CA LEU A 202 -31.70 3.97 1.06
C LEU A 202 -30.52 4.54 0.30
N THR A 203 -29.88 3.73 -0.54
CA THR A 203 -28.73 4.15 -1.32
C THR A 203 -29.06 5.19 -2.39
N SER A 204 -30.24 5.12 -2.99
CA SER A 204 -30.73 6.13 -3.93
C SER A 204 -30.97 7.48 -3.24
N PHE A 205 -31.48 7.47 -2.02
CA PHE A 205 -31.68 8.67 -1.22
C PHE A 205 -30.36 9.32 -0.80
N LEU A 206 -29.42 8.52 -0.28
CA LEU A 206 -28.10 9.02 0.13
C LEU A 206 -27.24 9.46 -1.08
N GLY A 207 -27.72 9.24 -2.28
CA GLY A 207 -27.05 9.53 -3.55
C GLY A 207 -26.30 8.32 -4.06
N CYS A 208 -26.60 7.93 -5.34
CA CYS A 208 -25.72 7.05 -6.10
C CYS A 208 -24.52 7.88 -6.54
N PHE A 209 -23.35 7.52 -6.08
CA PHE A 209 -22.11 8.08 -6.58
C PHE A 209 -21.58 7.16 -7.66
N ASP A 210 -20.84 7.73 -8.62
CA ASP A 210 -20.01 6.91 -9.49
C ASP A 210 -19.15 6.04 -8.58
N GLU A 211 -19.19 4.71 -8.80
CA GLU A 211 -18.31 3.80 -8.06
C GLU A 211 -16.89 4.34 -8.19
N PRO A 212 -16.17 4.57 -7.08
CA PRO A 212 -14.81 5.05 -7.18
C PRO A 212 -14.02 4.06 -8.02
N THR A 213 -13.20 4.59 -8.90
CA THR A 213 -12.29 3.77 -9.69
C THR A 213 -11.35 2.99 -8.77
N TRP A 214 -10.89 1.84 -9.20
CA TRP A 214 -9.96 1.06 -8.40
C TRP A 214 -8.71 1.84 -7.98
N PRO A 215 -8.09 2.69 -8.84
CA PRO A 215 -6.98 3.53 -8.43
C PRO A 215 -7.29 4.48 -7.27
N GLU A 216 -8.48 5.10 -7.26
CA GLU A 216 -8.90 5.97 -6.16
C GLU A 216 -9.03 5.21 -4.84
N LEU A 217 -9.58 3.98 -4.86
CA LEU A 217 -9.62 3.11 -3.70
C LEU A 217 -8.22 2.75 -3.19
N TRP A 218 -7.29 2.44 -4.10
CA TRP A 218 -5.92 2.08 -3.74
C TRP A 218 -5.10 3.24 -3.20
N GLU A 219 -5.31 4.44 -3.73
CA GLU A 219 -4.63 5.65 -3.22
C GLU A 219 -5.00 5.90 -1.76
N MET A 220 -6.25 5.65 -1.40
CA MET A 220 -6.74 5.75 -0.03
C MET A 220 -6.13 4.68 0.89
N GLU A 221 -6.09 3.42 0.45
CA GLU A 221 -5.47 2.34 1.20
C GLU A 221 -3.95 2.48 1.28
N SER A 222 -3.30 3.01 0.24
CA SER A 222 -1.85 3.13 0.17
C SER A 222 -1.29 4.24 1.07
N SER A 223 -2.03 5.33 1.29
CA SER A 223 -1.58 6.39 2.20
C SER A 223 -1.42 5.89 3.65
N ALA A 224 -2.27 4.99 4.08
CA ALA A 224 -2.15 4.33 5.39
C ALA A 224 -0.93 3.38 5.47
N ARG A 225 -0.49 2.80 4.34
CA ARG A 225 0.64 1.86 4.29
C ARG A 225 2.01 2.56 4.22
N LEU A 226 2.07 3.84 3.88
CA LEU A 226 3.32 4.59 3.77
C LEU A 226 3.85 5.07 5.11
N GLN A 227 3.04 5.02 6.17
CA GLN A 227 3.48 5.35 7.52
C GLN A 227 4.25 4.17 8.13
N PRO A 228 5.40 4.43 8.77
CA PRO A 228 6.11 3.38 9.48
C PRO A 228 5.25 2.81 10.60
N THR A 229 5.26 1.50 10.74
CA THR A 229 4.68 0.85 11.92
C THR A 229 5.54 1.15 13.15
N ALA A 230 4.96 1.12 14.34
CA ALA A 230 5.72 1.30 15.60
C ALA A 230 6.92 0.31 15.70
N PHE A 231 6.78 -0.89 15.13
CA PHE A 231 7.89 -1.84 15.06
C PHE A 231 9.00 -1.38 14.10
N GLN A 232 8.65 -0.79 12.96
CA GLN A 232 9.65 -0.26 12.02
C GLN A 232 10.35 0.98 12.58
N GLU A 233 9.66 1.83 13.32
CA GLU A 233 10.27 2.96 14.05
C GLU A 233 11.26 2.47 15.09
N MET A 234 10.90 1.49 15.92
CA MET A 234 11.79 0.87 16.89
C MET A 234 13.00 0.19 16.23
N LEU A 235 12.77 -0.44 15.06
CA LEU A 235 13.82 -1.03 14.23
C LEU A 235 14.80 0.04 13.75
N MET A 236 14.31 1.17 13.25
CA MET A 236 15.13 2.28 12.79
C MET A 236 16.01 2.85 13.93
N GLU A 237 15.46 2.99 15.13
CA GLU A 237 16.25 3.36 16.32
C GLU A 237 17.37 2.35 16.60
N SER A 238 17.08 1.06 16.51
CA SER A 238 18.05 -0.01 16.77
C SER A 238 19.16 -0.04 15.70
N ILE A 239 18.80 0.20 14.43
CA ILE A 239 19.75 0.30 13.31
C ILE A 239 20.77 1.42 13.55
N THR A 240 20.37 2.55 14.15
CA THR A 240 21.28 3.68 14.38
C THR A 240 22.43 3.35 15.32
N ARG A 241 22.22 2.46 16.26
CA ARG A 241 23.23 2.05 17.26
C ARG A 241 24.24 1.05 16.73
N ASN A 242 23.96 0.40 15.59
CA ASN A 242 24.81 -0.62 14.99
C ASN A 242 25.34 -0.14 13.64
N PRO A 243 26.64 0.15 13.50
CA PRO A 243 27.20 0.60 12.22
C PRO A 243 27.07 -0.46 11.12
N ARG A 244 27.03 -1.74 11.46
CA ARG A 244 26.91 -2.86 10.52
C ARG A 244 25.84 -3.83 10.99
N ILE A 245 24.83 -4.07 10.16
CA ILE A 245 23.68 -4.89 10.53
C ILE A 245 23.04 -5.56 9.31
N GLN A 246 22.48 -6.75 9.52
CA GLN A 246 21.62 -7.45 8.59
C GLN A 246 20.15 -7.21 8.96
N ILE A 247 19.31 -7.05 7.96
CA ILE A 247 17.86 -6.95 8.11
C ILE A 247 17.23 -8.05 7.24
N GLU A 248 16.84 -9.14 7.89
CA GLU A 248 16.08 -10.21 7.26
C GLU A 248 14.60 -9.83 7.25
N GLY A 249 13.90 -10.01 6.13
CA GLY A 249 12.48 -9.71 6.08
C GLY A 249 11.74 -10.53 5.05
N VAL A 250 10.53 -11.00 5.41
CA VAL A 250 9.65 -11.71 4.48
C VAL A 250 9.21 -10.82 3.31
N ALA A 251 8.65 -11.43 2.27
CA ALA A 251 8.05 -10.70 1.16
C ALA A 251 7.05 -9.65 1.68
N GLY A 252 7.15 -8.42 1.16
CA GLY A 252 6.24 -7.33 1.56
C GLY A 252 6.43 -6.77 2.97
N SER A 253 7.50 -7.09 3.70
CA SER A 253 7.77 -6.55 5.05
C SER A 253 8.26 -5.10 5.07
N GLY A 254 8.43 -4.45 3.91
CA GLY A 254 8.86 -3.06 3.79
C GLY A 254 10.36 -2.86 3.75
N LYS A 255 11.17 -3.86 3.46
CA LYS A 255 12.64 -3.75 3.33
C LYS A 255 13.06 -2.56 2.46
N SER A 256 12.55 -2.47 1.24
CA SER A 256 12.91 -1.39 0.31
C SER A 256 12.46 0.00 0.79
N LEU A 257 11.40 0.09 1.59
CA LEU A 257 10.99 1.34 2.24
C LEU A 257 11.98 1.72 3.36
N LEU A 258 12.41 0.75 4.15
CA LEU A 258 13.47 0.96 5.15
C LEU A 258 14.80 1.36 4.50
N VAL A 259 15.15 0.81 3.32
CA VAL A 259 16.29 1.26 2.53
C VAL A 259 16.19 2.75 2.20
N LEU A 260 15.03 3.24 1.75
CA LEU A 260 14.81 4.65 1.46
C LEU A 260 14.94 5.52 2.71
N TRP A 261 14.30 5.15 3.82
CA TRP A 261 14.33 5.93 5.07
C TRP A 261 15.75 5.98 5.67
N GLU A 262 16.42 4.83 5.74
CA GLU A 262 17.79 4.77 6.25
C GLU A 262 18.76 5.57 5.39
N THR A 263 18.62 5.50 4.07
CA THR A 263 19.43 6.29 3.13
C THR A 263 19.22 7.79 3.36
N ARG A 264 17.96 8.25 3.48
CA ARG A 264 17.64 9.65 3.78
C ARG A 264 18.23 10.11 5.11
N ARG A 265 18.11 9.28 6.15
CA ARG A 265 18.67 9.56 7.47
C ARG A 265 20.20 9.73 7.40
N LEU A 266 20.90 8.81 6.75
CA LEU A 266 22.36 8.87 6.58
C LEU A 266 22.79 10.11 5.79
N ILE A 267 22.04 10.50 4.75
CA ILE A 267 22.30 11.72 3.99
C ILE A 267 22.09 12.96 4.86
N ALA A 268 21.05 12.99 5.68
CA ALA A 268 20.79 14.09 6.62
C ALA A 268 21.93 14.23 7.65
N GLU A 269 22.65 13.14 7.99
CA GLU A 269 23.87 13.14 8.80
C GLU A 269 25.13 13.52 8.01
N GLY A 270 25.01 13.97 6.76
CA GLY A 270 26.13 14.35 5.91
C GLY A 270 26.93 13.17 5.33
N LYS A 271 26.38 11.97 5.35
CA LYS A 271 27.03 10.78 4.81
C LYS A 271 26.78 10.66 3.31
N ARG A 272 27.80 10.22 2.56
CA ARG A 272 27.67 9.81 1.17
C ARG A 272 27.32 8.33 1.11
N VAL A 273 26.20 7.98 0.47
CA VAL A 273 25.63 6.62 0.51
C VAL A 273 25.65 5.95 -0.86
N ALA A 274 26.02 4.66 -0.91
CA ALA A 274 25.76 3.79 -2.05
C ALA A 274 24.55 2.88 -1.72
N VAL A 275 23.53 2.90 -2.56
CA VAL A 275 22.43 1.93 -2.54
C VAL A 275 22.65 0.93 -3.64
N LEU A 276 22.91 -0.32 -3.28
CA LEU A 276 23.25 -1.40 -4.20
C LEU A 276 22.13 -2.43 -4.27
N CYS A 277 21.78 -2.83 -5.49
CA CYS A 277 20.82 -3.89 -5.75
C CYS A 277 21.40 -4.88 -6.75
N PHE A 278 20.80 -6.06 -6.85
CA PHE A 278 21.07 -6.96 -7.97
C PHE A 278 20.39 -6.48 -9.26
N ASN A 279 19.14 -6.04 -9.16
CA ASN A 279 18.24 -5.70 -10.27
C ASN A 279 18.39 -4.23 -10.71
N ASP A 280 18.60 -4.01 -12.01
CA ASP A 280 18.74 -2.68 -12.60
C ASP A 280 17.48 -1.83 -12.45
N LEU A 281 16.28 -2.42 -12.65
CA LEU A 281 15.01 -1.70 -12.53
C LEU A 281 14.76 -1.18 -11.10
N LEU A 282 15.11 -1.97 -10.09
CA LEU A 282 15.01 -1.57 -8.68
C LEU A 282 15.98 -0.42 -8.39
N ALA A 283 17.23 -0.54 -8.87
CA ALA A 283 18.22 0.52 -8.71
C ALA A 283 17.79 1.83 -9.40
N GLU A 284 17.23 1.76 -10.61
CA GLU A 284 16.68 2.91 -11.33
C GLU A 284 15.51 3.55 -10.58
N GLN A 285 14.65 2.75 -9.96
CA GLN A 285 13.56 3.28 -9.15
C GLN A 285 14.07 4.03 -7.92
N PHE A 286 15.07 3.50 -7.20
CA PHE A 286 15.72 4.22 -6.11
C PHE A 286 16.34 5.53 -6.61
N GLN A 287 17.07 5.51 -7.72
CA GLN A 287 17.69 6.71 -8.28
C GLN A 287 16.66 7.77 -8.70
N LYS A 288 15.53 7.34 -9.30
CA LYS A 288 14.40 8.24 -9.63
C LYS A 288 13.80 8.88 -8.38
N ASN A 289 13.60 8.10 -7.31
CA ASN A 289 13.06 8.61 -6.05
C ASN A 289 13.98 9.66 -5.43
N PHE A 290 15.28 9.38 -5.33
CA PHE A 290 16.25 10.33 -4.79
C PHE A 290 16.36 11.61 -5.64
N LYS A 291 16.34 11.51 -6.96
CA LYS A 291 16.34 12.69 -7.85
C LYS A 291 15.10 13.55 -7.68
N LYS A 292 13.92 12.96 -7.50
CA LYS A 292 12.68 13.71 -7.20
C LYS A 292 12.77 14.51 -5.90
N GLU A 293 13.58 14.05 -4.95
CA GLU A 293 13.85 14.73 -3.67
C GLU A 293 15.00 15.75 -3.76
N GLY A 294 15.54 15.97 -4.96
CA GLY A 294 16.65 16.92 -5.18
C GLY A 294 18.02 16.40 -4.78
N LEU A 295 18.16 15.10 -4.50
CA LEU A 295 19.44 14.48 -4.15
C LEU A 295 20.24 14.14 -5.40
N ASP A 296 21.54 14.38 -5.36
CA ASP A 296 22.48 14.14 -6.48
C ASP A 296 23.53 13.06 -6.18
N ASP A 297 24.34 12.74 -7.19
CA ASP A 297 25.40 11.72 -7.11
C ASP A 297 26.51 12.06 -6.08
N SER A 298 26.58 13.29 -5.57
CA SER A 298 27.53 13.66 -4.50
C SER A 298 27.06 13.14 -3.14
N GLN A 299 25.77 12.95 -2.96
CA GLN A 299 25.11 12.52 -1.74
C GLN A 299 24.75 11.02 -1.80
N VAL A 300 24.14 10.56 -2.91
CA VAL A 300 23.68 9.19 -3.06
C VAL A 300 23.89 8.67 -4.47
N VAL A 301 24.31 7.40 -4.57
CA VAL A 301 24.38 6.65 -5.82
C VAL A 301 23.59 5.36 -5.65
N ALA A 302 22.48 5.23 -6.38
CA ALA A 302 21.75 3.98 -6.47
C ALA A 302 22.07 3.28 -7.81
N ALA A 303 22.57 2.06 -7.75
CA ALA A 303 22.98 1.30 -8.93
C ALA A 303 22.89 -0.22 -8.68
N SER A 304 22.71 -0.99 -9.76
CA SER A 304 23.02 -2.42 -9.66
C SER A 304 24.52 -2.62 -9.48
N PHE A 305 24.88 -3.75 -8.85
CA PHE A 305 26.29 -4.11 -8.66
C PHE A 305 27.07 -4.09 -9.98
N HIS A 306 26.49 -4.62 -11.06
CA HIS A 306 27.11 -4.65 -12.38
C HIS A 306 27.30 -3.24 -12.98
N LYS A 307 26.27 -2.39 -12.95
CA LYS A 307 26.40 -1.02 -13.48
C LYS A 307 27.44 -0.21 -12.71
N LEU A 308 27.51 -0.39 -11.39
CA LEU A 308 28.53 0.28 -10.59
C LEU A 308 29.93 -0.25 -10.93
N ALA A 309 30.10 -1.57 -11.07
CA ALA A 309 31.36 -2.19 -11.50
C ALA A 309 31.82 -1.65 -12.86
N CYS A 310 30.91 -1.59 -13.86
CA CYS A 310 31.21 -0.98 -15.16
C CYS A 310 31.72 0.46 -15.05
N LYS A 311 31.07 1.28 -14.21
CA LYS A 311 31.45 2.69 -13.97
C LYS A 311 32.88 2.78 -13.40
N TYR A 312 33.22 1.93 -12.43
CA TYR A 312 34.54 1.93 -11.79
C TYR A 312 35.63 1.39 -12.72
N VAL A 313 35.41 0.25 -13.40
CA VAL A 313 36.36 -0.35 -14.35
C VAL A 313 36.67 0.63 -15.47
N ARG A 314 35.65 1.30 -16.02
CA ARG A 314 35.84 2.33 -17.06
C ARG A 314 36.64 3.53 -16.53
N ASN A 315 36.34 4.02 -15.35
CA ASN A 315 37.03 5.16 -14.73
C ASN A 315 38.49 4.84 -14.38
N ALA A 316 38.77 3.61 -13.98
CA ALA A 316 40.11 3.13 -13.68
C ALA A 316 40.95 2.83 -14.95
N LYS A 317 40.27 2.76 -16.12
CA LYS A 317 40.89 2.39 -17.42
C LYS A 317 41.59 1.05 -17.36
N ILE A 318 40.92 0.04 -16.79
CA ILE A 318 41.48 -1.32 -16.70
C ILE A 318 41.65 -1.90 -18.12
N GLU A 319 42.82 -2.39 -18.42
CA GLU A 319 43.15 -3.03 -19.71
C GLU A 319 42.44 -4.39 -19.82
N GLY A 320 42.12 -4.78 -21.06
CA GLY A 320 41.51 -6.09 -21.37
C GLY A 320 39.99 -6.15 -21.16
N VAL A 321 39.33 -5.09 -20.67
CA VAL A 321 37.86 -5.02 -20.55
C VAL A 321 37.33 -4.02 -21.57
N PRO A 322 36.36 -4.38 -22.44
CA PRO A 322 35.77 -3.47 -23.40
C PRO A 322 35.13 -2.26 -22.69
N ARG A 323 35.23 -1.07 -23.30
CA ARG A 323 34.66 0.17 -22.71
C ARG A 323 33.15 0.22 -22.77
N HIS A 324 32.55 -0.46 -23.72
CA HIS A 324 31.11 -0.48 -23.97
C HIS A 324 30.60 -1.91 -23.87
N GLU A 325 29.36 -2.02 -23.40
CA GLU A 325 28.63 -3.26 -23.37
C GLU A 325 28.37 -3.72 -24.82
N PRO A 326 28.62 -4.99 -25.16
CA PRO A 326 28.36 -5.51 -26.50
C PRO A 326 26.83 -5.64 -26.71
N GLU A 327 26.38 -5.57 -27.96
CA GLU A 327 24.96 -5.74 -28.30
C GLU A 327 24.54 -7.22 -28.27
N ASP A 328 25.46 -8.11 -28.64
CA ASP A 328 25.17 -9.56 -28.64
C ASP A 328 24.94 -10.12 -27.24
N PRO A 329 23.82 -10.81 -26.99
CA PRO A 329 23.46 -11.34 -25.65
C PRO A 329 24.49 -12.35 -25.09
N ALA A 330 25.14 -13.16 -25.94
CA ALA A 330 26.14 -14.09 -25.47
C ALA A 330 27.42 -13.36 -25.03
N ALA A 331 27.88 -12.37 -25.82
CA ALA A 331 29.00 -11.52 -25.50
C ALA A 331 28.76 -10.65 -24.26
N LYS A 332 27.51 -10.25 -23.98
CA LYS A 332 27.12 -9.52 -22.74
C LYS A 332 27.49 -10.32 -21.49
N THR A 333 27.19 -11.61 -21.47
CA THR A 333 27.47 -12.47 -20.31
C THR A 333 28.97 -12.48 -19.99
N ASP A 334 29.82 -12.63 -20.98
CA ASP A 334 31.29 -12.67 -20.79
C ASP A 334 31.85 -11.29 -20.46
N TYR A 335 31.28 -10.24 -21.04
CA TYR A 335 31.58 -8.85 -20.67
C TYR A 335 31.35 -8.60 -19.18
N TYR A 336 30.17 -8.93 -18.65
CA TYR A 336 29.85 -8.73 -17.23
C TYR A 336 30.74 -9.58 -16.31
N LYS A 337 31.09 -10.81 -16.69
CA LYS A 337 32.05 -11.63 -15.94
C LYS A 337 33.42 -10.94 -15.87
N ALA A 338 33.94 -10.43 -17.01
CA ALA A 338 35.20 -9.71 -17.06
C ALA A 338 35.18 -8.42 -16.22
N VAL A 339 34.10 -7.65 -16.29
CA VAL A 339 33.90 -6.43 -15.49
C VAL A 339 33.92 -6.75 -14.01
N VAL A 340 33.15 -7.75 -13.56
CA VAL A 340 33.08 -8.15 -12.14
C VAL A 340 34.45 -8.65 -11.65
N ALA A 341 35.16 -9.46 -12.43
CA ALA A 341 36.50 -9.95 -12.08
C ALA A 341 37.53 -8.81 -11.95
N SER A 342 37.38 -7.76 -12.74
CA SER A 342 38.28 -6.59 -12.76
C SER A 342 37.89 -5.51 -11.73
N PHE A 343 36.74 -5.60 -11.11
CA PHE A 343 36.20 -4.55 -10.22
C PHE A 343 37.09 -4.31 -8.98
N PRO A 344 37.60 -5.33 -8.25
CA PRO A 344 38.50 -5.10 -7.12
C PRO A 344 39.76 -4.32 -7.51
N ALA A 345 40.37 -4.65 -8.67
CA ALA A 345 41.56 -3.95 -9.20
C ALA A 345 41.23 -2.48 -9.54
N ALA A 346 40.04 -2.23 -10.12
CA ALA A 346 39.58 -0.89 -10.42
C ALA A 346 39.36 -0.04 -9.13
N ILE A 347 38.77 -0.62 -8.10
CA ILE A 347 38.60 0.04 -6.79
C ILE A 347 39.98 0.42 -6.22
N LYS A 348 40.92 -0.50 -6.20
CA LYS A 348 42.29 -0.25 -5.71
C LYS A 348 42.96 0.90 -6.46
N ALA A 349 42.95 0.88 -7.79
CA ALA A 349 43.55 1.92 -8.63
C ALA A 349 42.91 3.30 -8.43
N LEU A 350 41.58 3.37 -8.18
CA LEU A 350 40.88 4.61 -7.94
C LEU A 350 41.02 5.12 -6.51
N ARG A 351 41.25 4.24 -5.53
CA ARG A 351 41.44 4.63 -4.12
C ARG A 351 42.66 5.52 -3.96
N GLU A 352 43.72 5.22 -4.70
CA GLU A 352 44.97 6.00 -4.69
C GLU A 352 44.79 7.38 -5.33
N LYS A 353 43.90 7.51 -6.33
CA LYS A 353 43.79 8.70 -7.18
C LYS A 353 42.61 9.60 -6.86
N LYS A 354 41.46 9.07 -6.38
CA LYS A 354 40.18 9.78 -6.30
C LYS A 354 39.37 9.44 -5.04
N LYS A 355 39.74 9.98 -3.88
CA LYS A 355 39.03 9.78 -2.61
C LYS A 355 37.50 10.13 -2.65
N LYS A 356 37.09 11.07 -3.52
CA LYS A 356 35.67 11.50 -3.66
C LYS A 356 34.73 10.44 -4.26
N GLN A 357 35.24 9.31 -4.77
CA GLN A 357 34.41 8.24 -5.34
C GLN A 357 33.94 7.21 -4.32
N PHE A 358 34.42 7.27 -3.08
CA PHE A 358 34.11 6.31 -2.01
C PHE A 358 32.98 6.81 -1.11
N PHE A 359 32.34 5.88 -0.40
CA PHE A 359 31.12 6.12 0.37
C PHE A 359 31.37 6.00 1.87
N ASP A 360 30.57 6.69 2.66
CA ASP A 360 30.54 6.56 4.13
C ASP A 360 29.69 5.34 4.53
N ALA A 361 28.68 5.05 3.72
CA ALA A 361 27.73 3.96 3.96
C ALA A 361 27.39 3.18 2.68
N ILE A 362 27.16 1.89 2.83
CA ILE A 362 26.62 0.99 1.81
C ILE A 362 25.33 0.39 2.33
N VAL A 363 24.26 0.54 1.56
CA VAL A 363 22.95 -0.05 1.79
C VAL A 363 22.67 -1.02 0.65
N ILE A 364 22.49 -2.31 0.95
CA ILE A 364 22.25 -3.35 -0.03
C ILE A 364 20.80 -3.82 0.11
N ASP A 365 20.02 -3.74 -0.97
CA ASP A 365 18.69 -4.33 -1.06
C ASP A 365 18.70 -5.62 -1.90
N GLU A 366 17.82 -6.56 -1.59
CA GLU A 366 17.75 -7.89 -2.20
C GLU A 366 19.11 -8.63 -2.15
N GLY A 367 19.79 -8.51 -1.02
CA GLY A 367 21.15 -9.02 -0.83
C GLY A 367 21.31 -10.53 -1.03
N GLN A 368 20.22 -11.33 -0.89
CA GLN A 368 20.24 -12.77 -1.17
C GLN A 368 20.58 -13.11 -2.63
N ASP A 369 20.51 -12.13 -3.54
CA ASP A 369 20.84 -12.33 -4.96
C ASP A 369 22.29 -11.99 -5.30
N PHE A 370 23.07 -11.50 -4.34
CA PHE A 370 24.49 -11.26 -4.51
C PHE A 370 25.25 -12.58 -4.58
N GLU A 371 26.30 -12.61 -5.39
CA GLU A 371 27.21 -13.75 -5.47
C GLU A 371 28.30 -13.66 -4.40
N ASN A 372 28.88 -14.81 -4.07
CA ASN A 372 30.05 -14.86 -3.19
C ASN A 372 31.17 -13.97 -3.73
N GLY A 373 31.77 -13.15 -2.88
CA GLY A 373 32.79 -12.18 -3.22
C GLY A 373 32.30 -10.81 -3.69
N TRP A 374 31.04 -10.68 -4.12
CA TRP A 374 30.49 -9.35 -4.47
C TRP A 374 30.35 -8.46 -3.25
N LEU A 375 29.95 -9.05 -2.13
CA LEU A 375 29.85 -8.31 -0.88
C LEU A 375 31.22 -7.81 -0.43
N ASP A 376 32.23 -8.68 -0.43
CA ASP A 376 33.58 -8.30 -0.03
C ASP A 376 34.14 -7.19 -0.93
N THR A 377 33.81 -7.26 -2.23
CA THR A 377 34.15 -6.19 -3.18
C THR A 377 33.38 -4.91 -2.91
N ALA A 378 32.07 -5.01 -2.59
CA ALA A 378 31.24 -3.85 -2.26
C ALA A 378 31.77 -3.14 -1.00
N LEU A 379 32.19 -3.86 0.03
CA LEU A 379 32.77 -3.27 1.24
C LEU A 379 34.02 -2.43 0.95
N GLN A 380 34.78 -2.78 -0.08
CA GLN A 380 35.91 -1.97 -0.52
C GLN A 380 35.52 -0.63 -1.14
N LEU A 381 34.24 -0.37 -1.42
CA LEU A 381 33.73 0.93 -1.84
C LEU A 381 33.58 1.91 -0.68
N LEU A 382 33.63 1.45 0.57
CA LEU A 382 33.62 2.31 1.73
C LEU A 382 34.90 3.13 1.84
N LYS A 383 34.83 4.37 2.34
CA LYS A 383 35.99 5.18 2.69
C LYS A 383 36.87 4.45 3.71
N ASP A 384 36.22 3.81 4.69
CA ASP A 384 36.83 2.91 5.67
C ASP A 384 36.17 1.53 5.55
N PRO A 385 36.81 0.54 4.90
CA PRO A 385 36.24 -0.80 4.72
C PRO A 385 35.98 -1.54 6.05
N GLU A 386 36.68 -1.21 7.12
CA GLU A 386 36.54 -1.88 8.42
C GLU A 386 35.44 -1.27 9.29
N LYS A 387 35.29 0.07 9.27
CA LYS A 387 34.41 0.81 10.18
C LYS A 387 33.20 1.47 9.50
N GLY A 388 33.20 1.54 8.17
CA GLY A 388 32.11 2.14 7.39
C GLY A 388 30.76 1.49 7.66
N ILE A 389 29.70 2.23 7.43
CA ILE A 389 28.32 1.80 7.71
C ILE A 389 27.87 0.80 6.65
N VAL A 390 27.25 -0.32 7.09
CA VAL A 390 26.72 -1.37 6.22
C VAL A 390 25.30 -1.73 6.65
N ARG A 391 24.39 -1.74 5.68
CA ARG A 391 23.00 -2.20 5.83
C ARG A 391 22.75 -3.27 4.78
N PHE A 392 22.45 -4.49 5.22
CA PHE A 392 22.27 -5.63 4.32
C PHE A 392 20.85 -6.17 4.46
N PHE A 393 19.97 -5.79 3.52
CA PHE A 393 18.56 -6.22 3.49
C PHE A 393 18.41 -7.44 2.59
N TYR A 394 17.74 -8.49 3.08
CA TYR A 394 17.56 -9.74 2.36
C TYR A 394 16.29 -10.48 2.75
N ASP A 395 15.90 -11.47 1.92
CA ASP A 395 14.81 -12.40 2.15
C ASP A 395 15.24 -13.83 1.79
N ARG A 396 15.37 -14.71 2.78
CA ARG A 396 15.80 -16.11 2.56
C ARG A 396 14.85 -16.88 1.65
N ASN A 397 13.55 -16.58 1.73
CA ASN A 397 12.53 -17.29 0.96
C ASN A 397 12.44 -16.84 -0.50
N GLN A 398 13.08 -15.72 -0.86
CA GLN A 398 13.09 -15.19 -2.21
C GLN A 398 14.39 -15.49 -2.98
N THR A 399 15.21 -16.43 -2.53
CA THR A 399 16.39 -16.90 -3.27
C THR A 399 15.95 -17.74 -4.46
N ILE A 400 15.98 -17.20 -5.67
CA ILE A 400 15.58 -17.88 -6.92
C ILE A 400 16.76 -18.23 -7.85
N PHE A 401 17.96 -17.82 -7.49
CA PHE A 401 19.17 -18.11 -8.26
C PHE A 401 20.00 -19.20 -7.60
N LYS A 402 20.52 -20.15 -8.41
CA LYS A 402 21.43 -21.21 -7.95
C LYS A 402 22.78 -20.65 -7.50
N ASN A 403 23.41 -21.33 -6.53
CA ASN A 403 24.80 -21.11 -6.10
C ASN A 403 25.10 -19.71 -5.55
N ARG A 404 24.09 -19.02 -4.99
CA ARG A 404 24.24 -17.72 -4.35
C ARG A 404 24.08 -17.88 -2.83
N ASP A 405 25.13 -18.37 -2.19
CA ASP A 405 25.18 -18.48 -0.72
C ASP A 405 25.95 -17.29 -0.14
N VAL A 406 25.43 -16.08 -0.37
CA VAL A 406 25.97 -14.87 0.25
C VAL A 406 25.77 -14.89 1.77
N LEU A 407 24.75 -15.61 2.26
CA LEU A 407 24.46 -15.71 3.69
C LEU A 407 25.48 -16.59 4.43
N GLY A 408 26.17 -17.49 3.74
CA GLY A 408 27.34 -18.24 4.22
C GLY A 408 28.64 -17.43 4.25
N ASN A 409 28.64 -16.17 3.72
CA ASN A 409 29.80 -15.29 3.77
C ASN A 409 30.17 -14.96 5.22
N LYS A 410 31.46 -15.11 5.57
CA LYS A 410 31.97 -14.90 6.93
C LYS A 410 31.69 -13.50 7.46
N THR A 411 31.76 -12.48 6.61
CA THR A 411 31.52 -11.08 7.00
C THR A 411 30.06 -10.87 7.39
N ILE A 412 29.11 -11.38 6.57
CA ILE A 412 27.68 -11.28 6.89
C ILE A 412 27.32 -12.14 8.10
N GLY A 413 27.81 -13.37 8.16
CA GLY A 413 27.47 -14.32 9.23
C GLY A 413 27.81 -13.82 10.65
N THR A 414 28.68 -12.81 10.80
CA THR A 414 29.03 -12.21 12.08
C THR A 414 28.24 -10.95 12.43
N LEU A 415 27.46 -10.39 11.48
CA LEU A 415 26.69 -9.17 11.73
C LEU A 415 25.43 -9.47 12.56
N PRO A 416 25.04 -8.54 13.47
CA PRO A 416 23.74 -8.64 14.12
C PRO A 416 22.61 -8.74 13.10
N VAL A 417 21.61 -9.57 13.38
CA VAL A 417 20.45 -9.79 12.50
C VAL A 417 19.20 -9.22 13.17
N MET A 418 18.46 -8.40 12.45
CA MET A 418 17.10 -8.01 12.81
C MET A 418 16.11 -8.63 11.83
N VAL A 419 14.98 -9.13 12.35
CA VAL A 419 14.03 -9.91 11.56
C VAL A 419 12.67 -9.22 11.47
N LEU A 420 12.26 -8.88 10.26
CA LEU A 420 10.93 -8.40 9.90
C LEU A 420 10.04 -9.61 9.57
N LYS A 421 9.30 -10.10 10.55
CA LYS A 421 8.57 -11.37 10.44
C LYS A 421 7.25 -11.27 9.67
N ARG A 422 6.71 -10.07 9.46
CA ARG A 422 5.37 -9.86 8.89
C ARG A 422 5.41 -8.97 7.66
N GLY A 423 4.60 -9.32 6.65
CA GLY A 423 4.37 -8.52 5.45
C GLY A 423 3.09 -7.68 5.59
N TYR A 424 3.05 -6.51 4.92
CA TYR A 424 1.86 -5.65 4.82
C TYR A 424 1.65 -5.05 3.43
N ARG A 425 2.49 -5.47 2.47
CA ARG A 425 2.41 -4.98 1.07
C ARG A 425 1.19 -5.54 0.35
N CYS A 426 1.02 -6.85 0.43
CA CYS A 426 -0.05 -7.57 -0.25
C CYS A 426 -1.28 -7.68 0.65
N THR A 427 -2.46 -7.75 0.06
CA THR A 427 -3.70 -8.03 0.80
C THR A 427 -3.72 -9.46 1.34
N LYS A 428 -4.53 -9.71 2.39
CA LYS A 428 -4.66 -11.04 3.01
C LYS A 428 -5.08 -12.10 1.99
N LYS A 429 -6.02 -11.77 1.09
CA LYS A 429 -6.50 -12.72 0.05
C LYS A 429 -5.40 -13.17 -0.90
N ILE A 430 -4.44 -12.30 -1.22
CA ILE A 430 -3.27 -12.68 -2.02
C ILE A 430 -2.37 -13.63 -1.22
N LEU A 431 -2.12 -13.33 0.06
CA LEU A 431 -1.27 -14.16 0.92
C LEU A 431 -1.89 -15.52 1.22
N ASP A 432 -3.20 -15.59 1.43
CA ASP A 432 -3.95 -16.83 1.61
C ASP A 432 -3.84 -17.70 0.34
N TRP A 433 -4.07 -17.10 -0.84
CA TRP A 433 -3.92 -17.80 -2.11
C TRP A 433 -2.50 -18.34 -2.33
N VAL A 434 -1.48 -17.56 -1.98
CA VAL A 434 -0.07 -18.00 -2.03
C VAL A 434 0.13 -19.23 -1.14
N TYR A 435 -0.37 -19.19 0.09
CA TYR A 435 -0.26 -20.32 1.02
C TYR A 435 -0.98 -21.57 0.47
N ASP A 436 -2.23 -21.43 0.04
CA ASP A 436 -3.04 -22.54 -0.49
C ASP A 436 -2.41 -23.18 -1.75
N THR A 437 -1.68 -22.38 -2.54
CA THR A 437 -1.08 -22.85 -3.80
C THR A 437 0.34 -23.41 -3.62
N THR A 438 1.10 -22.88 -2.67
CA THR A 438 2.55 -23.12 -2.57
C THR A 438 3.00 -23.75 -1.26
N ASP A 439 2.13 -23.83 -0.26
CA ASP A 439 2.44 -24.18 1.14
C ASP A 439 3.48 -23.25 1.81
N ILE A 440 3.74 -22.07 1.21
CA ILE A 440 4.65 -21.05 1.76
C ILE A 440 3.83 -20.02 2.51
N ARG A 441 3.94 -20.03 3.84
CA ARG A 441 3.23 -19.08 4.69
C ARG A 441 4.02 -17.77 4.84
N ILE A 442 3.38 -16.65 4.49
CA ILE A 442 3.88 -15.29 4.73
C ILE A 442 3.01 -14.67 5.82
N PRO A 443 3.51 -14.53 7.05
CA PRO A 443 2.75 -13.88 8.12
C PRO A 443 2.47 -12.42 7.78
N CYS A 444 1.26 -11.94 8.08
CA CYS A 444 0.87 -10.54 7.92
C CYS A 444 0.41 -9.93 9.25
N TYR A 445 0.22 -8.62 9.26
CA TYR A 445 -0.35 -7.90 10.40
C TYR A 445 -1.88 -8.05 10.41
N ASP A 446 -2.49 -7.86 11.59
CA ASP A 446 -3.94 -7.90 11.73
C ASP A 446 -4.61 -6.76 10.96
N GLU A 447 -3.91 -5.65 10.83
CA GLU A 447 -4.32 -4.44 10.09
C GLU A 447 -4.12 -4.57 8.57
N THR A 448 -3.49 -5.64 8.08
CA THR A 448 -3.33 -5.86 6.64
C THR A 448 -4.71 -5.94 5.98
N PRO A 449 -4.98 -5.14 4.92
CA PRO A 449 -6.26 -5.17 4.23
C PRO A 449 -6.64 -6.57 3.75
N THR A 450 -7.91 -6.90 3.86
CA THR A 450 -8.42 -8.20 3.37
C THR A 450 -8.21 -8.33 1.87
N GLY A 451 -8.48 -7.26 1.14
CA GLY A 451 -8.34 -7.22 -0.31
C GLY A 451 -9.40 -8.02 -1.06
N ARG A 452 -9.26 -8.06 -2.38
CA ARG A 452 -10.16 -8.80 -3.28
C ARG A 452 -9.74 -10.27 -3.37
N PRO A 453 -10.69 -11.19 -3.58
CA PRO A 453 -10.36 -12.57 -3.93
C PRO A 453 -9.45 -12.61 -5.17
N VAL A 454 -8.55 -13.59 -5.19
CA VAL A 454 -7.70 -13.82 -6.37
C VAL A 454 -8.55 -14.36 -7.51
N ASP A 455 -8.49 -13.71 -8.66
CA ASP A 455 -9.21 -14.11 -9.87
C ASP A 455 -8.41 -15.20 -10.62
N VAL A 456 -8.86 -16.44 -10.60
CA VAL A 456 -8.24 -17.53 -11.39
C VAL A 456 -9.00 -17.69 -12.71
N ARG A 457 -8.27 -17.60 -13.82
CA ARG A 457 -8.79 -17.77 -15.19
C ARG A 457 -8.09 -18.92 -15.88
N MET A 458 -8.87 -19.68 -16.63
CA MET A 458 -8.36 -20.86 -17.33
C MET A 458 -8.23 -20.57 -18.82
N TYR A 459 -7.11 -21.02 -19.43
CA TYR A 459 -6.89 -20.98 -20.88
C TYR A 459 -6.47 -22.37 -21.39
N GLU A 460 -6.63 -22.64 -22.68
CA GLU A 460 -6.32 -23.95 -23.26
C GLU A 460 -5.02 -23.96 -24.06
N ASN A 461 -4.74 -22.89 -24.79
CA ASN A 461 -3.60 -22.77 -25.70
C ASN A 461 -3.05 -21.33 -25.71
N PRO A 462 -1.92 -21.05 -26.35
CA PRO A 462 -1.33 -19.70 -26.38
C PRO A 462 -2.23 -18.62 -26.98
N GLU A 463 -3.04 -18.96 -27.99
CA GLU A 463 -3.95 -18.01 -28.61
C GLU A 463 -5.07 -17.60 -27.64
N ASP A 464 -5.65 -18.58 -26.93
CA ASP A 464 -6.66 -18.35 -25.90
C ASP A 464 -6.06 -17.56 -24.72
N GLN A 465 -4.79 -17.78 -24.38
CA GLN A 465 -4.08 -17.00 -23.36
C GLN A 465 -3.98 -15.52 -23.75
N VAL A 466 -3.66 -15.21 -25.00
CA VAL A 466 -3.60 -13.83 -25.53
C VAL A 466 -4.98 -13.17 -25.50
N ASP A 467 -6.02 -13.87 -25.98
CA ASP A 467 -7.38 -13.37 -25.99
C ASP A 467 -7.90 -13.10 -24.57
N LEU A 468 -7.59 -14.00 -23.64
CA LEU A 468 -7.90 -13.86 -22.22
C LEU A 468 -7.21 -12.64 -21.62
N LEU A 469 -5.94 -12.43 -21.95
CA LEU A 469 -5.18 -11.26 -21.49
C LEU A 469 -5.85 -9.96 -21.97
N ARG A 470 -6.14 -9.84 -23.26
CA ARG A 470 -6.82 -8.66 -23.83
C ARG A 470 -8.19 -8.40 -23.18
N LYS A 471 -8.95 -9.47 -22.91
CA LYS A 471 -10.25 -9.38 -22.22
C LYS A 471 -10.09 -8.85 -20.79
N GLU A 472 -9.13 -9.36 -20.03
CA GLU A 472 -8.91 -8.91 -18.65
C GLU A 472 -8.38 -7.48 -18.59
N ILE A 473 -7.50 -7.08 -19.52
CA ILE A 473 -7.05 -5.69 -19.62
C ILE A 473 -8.22 -4.73 -19.86
N ARG A 474 -9.10 -5.05 -20.84
CA ARG A 474 -10.30 -4.23 -21.08
C ARG A 474 -11.22 -4.17 -19.86
N ARG A 475 -11.33 -5.26 -19.09
CA ARG A 475 -12.07 -5.28 -17.83
C ARG A 475 -11.47 -4.34 -16.79
N LEU A 476 -10.14 -4.36 -16.65
CA LEU A 476 -9.42 -3.50 -15.73
C LEU A 476 -9.52 -2.02 -16.13
N GLN A 477 -9.35 -1.70 -17.41
CA GLN A 477 -9.50 -0.35 -17.96
C GLN A 477 -10.90 0.23 -17.70
N LYS A 478 -11.98 -0.59 -17.87
CA LYS A 478 -13.35 -0.19 -17.51
C LYS A 478 -13.54 0.13 -16.01
N LYS A 479 -12.66 -0.39 -15.15
CA LYS A 479 -12.61 -0.07 -13.71
C LYS A 479 -11.64 1.08 -13.38
N GLY A 480 -11.15 1.79 -14.40
CA GLY A 480 -10.27 2.94 -14.27
C GLY A 480 -8.79 2.58 -14.05
N VAL A 481 -8.40 1.30 -14.21
CA VAL A 481 -7.00 0.88 -14.00
C VAL A 481 -6.18 1.19 -15.25
N GLY A 482 -5.26 2.14 -15.15
CA GLY A 482 -4.34 2.50 -16.23
C GLY A 482 -3.21 1.48 -16.40
N PRO A 483 -2.52 1.50 -17.57
CA PRO A 483 -1.41 0.60 -17.90
C PRO A 483 -0.27 0.65 -16.86
N GLU A 484 -0.01 1.82 -16.30
CA GLU A 484 1.03 2.05 -15.28
C GLU A 484 0.79 1.27 -13.97
N ASN A 485 -0.45 0.84 -13.71
CA ASN A 485 -0.84 0.07 -12.53
C ASN A 485 -0.92 -1.44 -12.77
N ILE A 486 -0.75 -1.89 -14.02
CA ILE A 486 -0.85 -3.29 -14.43
C ILE A 486 0.53 -3.84 -14.78
N LEU A 487 0.77 -5.08 -14.39
CA LEU A 487 1.95 -5.83 -14.78
C LEU A 487 1.57 -7.26 -15.11
N VAL A 488 2.07 -7.78 -16.21
CA VAL A 488 1.98 -9.21 -16.54
C VAL A 488 3.30 -9.87 -16.16
N VAL A 489 3.24 -10.86 -15.27
CA VAL A 489 4.40 -11.62 -14.82
C VAL A 489 4.31 -13.04 -15.33
N SER A 490 5.22 -13.41 -16.22
CA SER A 490 5.40 -14.79 -16.68
C SER A 490 6.40 -15.51 -15.79
N LEU A 491 6.12 -16.75 -15.38
CA LEU A 491 7.09 -17.61 -14.71
C LEU A 491 8.15 -18.18 -15.69
N ARG A 492 8.01 -17.87 -16.97
CA ARG A 492 8.93 -18.29 -18.04
C ARG A 492 9.67 -17.11 -18.64
N SER A 493 10.74 -17.39 -19.38
CA SER A 493 11.37 -16.39 -20.26
C SER A 493 10.46 -16.09 -21.45
N ARG A 494 10.67 -14.94 -22.12
CA ARG A 494 9.90 -14.55 -23.32
C ARG A 494 9.81 -15.70 -24.33
N ALA A 495 10.95 -16.30 -24.70
CA ALA A 495 11.00 -17.38 -25.69
C ALA A 495 10.16 -18.63 -25.36
N ASN A 496 9.82 -18.84 -24.09
CA ASN A 496 9.10 -20.01 -23.60
C ASN A 496 7.68 -19.69 -23.11
N SER A 497 7.26 -18.44 -23.17
CA SER A 497 5.90 -18.00 -22.80
C SER A 497 4.94 -18.12 -23.97
N GLY A 498 3.67 -18.43 -23.69
CA GLY A 498 2.60 -18.33 -24.69
C GLY A 498 2.35 -16.89 -25.18
N LEU A 499 2.87 -15.90 -24.46
CA LEU A 499 2.80 -14.48 -24.82
C LEU A 499 4.06 -13.98 -25.58
N ALA A 500 4.94 -14.87 -26.05
CA ALA A 500 6.25 -14.53 -26.62
C ALA A 500 6.23 -13.48 -27.75
N ASN A 501 5.17 -13.54 -28.59
CA ASN A 501 5.00 -12.69 -29.78
C ASN A 501 4.09 -11.48 -29.52
N LEU A 502 3.68 -11.26 -28.27
CA LEU A 502 2.82 -10.15 -27.90
C LEU A 502 3.70 -8.94 -27.56
N ASP A 503 4.01 -8.15 -28.58
CA ASP A 503 4.77 -6.90 -28.48
C ASP A 503 4.21 -5.95 -29.53
N ASP A 504 3.31 -5.08 -29.11
CA ASP A 504 2.58 -4.13 -29.95
C ASP A 504 2.38 -2.81 -29.15
N ASP A 505 1.60 -1.87 -29.66
CA ASP A 505 1.37 -0.57 -29.00
C ASP A 505 0.75 -0.70 -27.61
N GLU A 506 -0.01 -1.77 -27.35
CA GLU A 506 -0.68 -2.02 -26.06
C GLU A 506 0.22 -2.79 -25.08
N PHE A 507 1.09 -3.68 -25.56
CA PHE A 507 1.92 -4.57 -24.74
C PHE A 507 3.41 -4.42 -25.06
N HIS A 508 4.23 -4.50 -24.03
CA HIS A 508 5.68 -4.45 -24.17
C HIS A 508 6.37 -5.54 -23.35
N TRP A 509 7.08 -6.44 -24.04
CA TRP A 509 7.99 -7.37 -23.40
C TRP A 509 9.29 -6.67 -23.01
N SER A 510 9.47 -6.47 -21.72
CA SER A 510 10.68 -5.87 -21.18
C SER A 510 11.75 -6.92 -20.96
N ASP A 511 12.79 -6.91 -21.76
CA ASP A 511 13.98 -7.75 -21.62
C ASP A 511 15.00 -7.15 -20.62
N ILE A 512 16.09 -7.87 -20.32
CA ILE A 512 17.04 -7.51 -19.24
C ILE A 512 17.62 -6.10 -19.39
N SER A 513 17.80 -5.63 -20.62
CA SER A 513 18.40 -4.30 -20.93
C SER A 513 17.39 -3.17 -21.07
N ASP A 514 16.08 -3.49 -21.17
CA ASP A 514 15.07 -2.51 -21.51
C ASP A 514 14.49 -1.84 -20.26
N SER A 515 14.18 -0.56 -20.35
CA SER A 515 13.32 0.12 -19.36
C SER A 515 11.87 -0.30 -19.56
N LEU A 516 11.07 -0.20 -18.48
CA LEU A 516 9.64 -0.39 -18.59
C LEU A 516 9.05 0.71 -19.47
N ASN A 517 8.18 0.32 -20.41
CA ASN A 517 7.41 1.28 -21.21
C ASN A 517 6.33 1.92 -20.33
N GLY A 518 6.29 3.26 -20.26
CA GLY A 518 5.33 4.00 -19.43
C GLY A 518 3.92 4.06 -20.01
N THR A 519 3.74 3.75 -21.30
CA THR A 519 2.47 3.84 -22.01
C THR A 519 1.85 2.49 -22.32
N ALA A 520 2.64 1.43 -22.39
CA ALA A 520 2.19 0.07 -22.65
C ALA A 520 2.10 -0.77 -21.37
N ILE A 521 1.35 -1.86 -21.43
CA ILE A 521 1.30 -2.87 -20.38
C ILE A 521 2.55 -3.74 -20.48
N ASN A 522 3.35 -3.68 -19.43
CA ASN A 522 4.61 -4.40 -19.44
C ASN A 522 4.41 -5.88 -19.11
N ILE A 523 5.03 -6.75 -19.92
CA ILE A 523 5.17 -8.18 -19.69
C ILE A 523 6.61 -8.45 -19.30
N VAL A 524 6.83 -9.14 -18.19
CA VAL A 524 8.18 -9.42 -17.67
C VAL A 524 8.28 -10.86 -17.17
N SER A 525 9.47 -11.40 -17.18
CA SER A 525 9.73 -12.65 -16.44
C SER A 525 9.81 -12.38 -14.93
N VAL A 526 9.44 -13.36 -14.11
CA VAL A 526 9.52 -13.28 -12.64
C VAL A 526 10.93 -12.94 -12.15
N TYR A 527 11.96 -13.36 -12.85
CA TYR A 527 13.36 -13.10 -12.53
C TYR A 527 13.74 -11.63 -12.69
N ARG A 528 13.13 -10.94 -13.66
CA ARG A 528 13.43 -9.56 -13.98
C ARG A 528 12.78 -8.58 -13.03
N TYR A 529 11.53 -8.84 -12.63
CA TYR A 529 10.73 -7.90 -11.83
C TYR A 529 10.80 -8.14 -10.32
N LYS A 530 11.80 -8.89 -9.87
CA LYS A 530 12.04 -9.12 -8.45
C LYS A 530 12.36 -7.81 -7.72
N GLY A 531 11.87 -7.63 -6.50
CA GLY A 531 12.05 -6.42 -5.70
C GLY A 531 11.06 -5.28 -5.98
N LEU A 532 10.36 -5.30 -7.11
CA LEU A 532 9.37 -4.31 -7.51
C LEU A 532 7.94 -4.81 -7.25
N ASP A 533 6.98 -3.90 -7.34
CA ASP A 533 5.55 -4.21 -7.14
C ASP A 533 4.65 -3.35 -8.04
N LYS A 534 3.41 -3.79 -8.24
CA LYS A 534 2.35 -3.09 -8.95
C LYS A 534 1.01 -3.31 -8.26
N GLN A 535 0.05 -2.43 -8.53
CA GLN A 535 -1.29 -2.54 -7.95
C GLN A 535 -1.98 -3.83 -8.40
N VAL A 536 -1.97 -4.09 -9.71
CA VAL A 536 -2.52 -5.32 -10.31
C VAL A 536 -1.41 -6.13 -10.96
N VAL A 537 -1.37 -7.42 -10.64
CA VAL A 537 -0.50 -8.37 -11.33
C VAL A 537 -1.35 -9.46 -11.98
N ILE A 538 -1.05 -9.73 -13.24
CA ILE A 538 -1.54 -10.91 -13.96
C ILE A 538 -0.39 -11.91 -14.00
N LEU A 539 -0.52 -12.99 -13.24
CA LEU A 539 0.48 -14.05 -13.15
C LEU A 539 0.14 -15.17 -14.12
N THR A 540 1.07 -15.56 -14.96
CA THR A 540 0.84 -16.56 -16.00
C THR A 540 2.00 -17.54 -16.17
N ASP A 541 1.83 -18.57 -16.99
CA ASP A 541 2.80 -19.63 -17.28
C ASP A 541 3.25 -20.40 -16.02
N LEU A 542 2.27 -20.77 -15.18
CA LEU A 542 2.52 -21.43 -13.89
C LEU A 542 3.02 -22.87 -14.01
N GLU A 543 2.78 -23.53 -15.17
CA GLU A 543 3.14 -24.90 -15.39
C GLU A 543 4.66 -25.08 -15.54
N PRO A 544 5.25 -26.20 -15.06
CA PRO A 544 6.67 -26.45 -15.20
C PRO A 544 7.07 -26.48 -16.67
N SER A 545 8.17 -25.81 -17.02
CA SER A 545 8.75 -25.92 -18.37
C SER A 545 9.29 -27.33 -18.58
N LYS A 546 8.84 -28.01 -19.63
CA LYS A 546 9.34 -29.33 -20.01
C LYS A 546 10.81 -29.30 -20.52
N ASN A 547 11.34 -28.15 -20.92
CA ASN A 547 12.62 -28.00 -21.63
C ASN A 547 13.56 -26.94 -21.04
N GLY A 548 13.39 -26.50 -19.80
CA GLY A 548 14.32 -25.54 -19.17
C GLY A 548 15.52 -26.23 -18.52
N PRO A 549 16.74 -25.63 -18.53
CA PRO A 549 17.81 -26.10 -17.68
C PRO A 549 17.28 -26.12 -16.23
N GLY A 550 17.37 -27.27 -15.57
CA GLY A 550 16.77 -27.54 -14.27
C GLY A 550 17.06 -26.43 -13.24
N PHE A 551 16.07 -25.57 -13.02
CA PHE A 551 16.11 -24.63 -11.92
C PHE A 551 15.80 -25.39 -10.61
N PRO A 552 16.59 -25.20 -9.56
CA PRO A 552 16.51 -26.00 -8.32
C PRO A 552 15.34 -25.62 -7.42
N HIS A 553 14.61 -24.55 -7.76
CA HIS A 553 13.50 -24.10 -6.93
C HIS A 553 12.20 -24.71 -7.44
N SER A 554 11.42 -25.27 -6.51
CA SER A 554 10.06 -25.68 -6.80
C SER A 554 9.31 -24.49 -7.43
N ASN A 555 8.40 -24.74 -8.37
CA ASN A 555 7.49 -23.72 -8.91
C ASN A 555 6.84 -22.87 -7.81
N ALA A 556 6.71 -23.42 -6.61
CA ALA A 556 6.18 -22.76 -5.43
C ALA A 556 6.89 -21.42 -5.12
N HIS A 557 8.22 -21.38 -5.13
CA HIS A 557 8.94 -20.13 -4.86
C HIS A 557 8.76 -19.10 -5.97
N LEU A 558 8.73 -19.52 -7.24
CA LEU A 558 8.49 -18.61 -8.36
C LEU A 558 7.07 -18.04 -8.32
N ILE A 559 6.07 -18.89 -8.02
CA ILE A 559 4.68 -18.48 -7.83
C ILE A 559 4.57 -17.48 -6.69
N MET A 560 5.17 -17.77 -5.53
CA MET A 560 5.19 -16.87 -4.39
C MET A 560 5.83 -15.53 -4.74
N VAL A 561 7.01 -15.53 -5.39
CA VAL A 561 7.70 -14.30 -5.80
C VAL A 561 6.85 -13.49 -6.79
N GLY A 562 6.26 -14.13 -7.80
CA GLY A 562 5.40 -13.46 -8.79
C GLY A 562 4.12 -12.92 -8.18
N ALA A 563 3.40 -13.71 -7.40
CA ALA A 563 2.14 -13.32 -6.77
C ALA A 563 2.32 -12.16 -5.76
N THR A 564 3.42 -12.16 -4.99
CA THR A 564 3.71 -11.09 -4.02
C THR A 564 4.19 -9.78 -4.65
N ARG A 565 4.22 -9.68 -5.98
CA ARG A 565 4.37 -8.40 -6.72
C ARG A 565 3.06 -7.63 -6.77
N ALA A 566 1.91 -8.29 -6.57
CA ALA A 566 0.61 -7.64 -6.48
C ALA A 566 0.42 -6.98 -5.12
N LYS A 567 0.05 -5.70 -5.12
CA LYS A 567 -0.35 -4.99 -3.90
C LYS A 567 -1.82 -5.22 -3.59
N GLU A 568 -2.69 -5.01 -4.58
CA GLU A 568 -4.13 -4.91 -4.38
C GLU A 568 -4.92 -6.04 -5.02
N HIS A 569 -4.52 -6.46 -6.21
CA HIS A 569 -5.26 -7.47 -6.95
C HIS A 569 -4.35 -8.40 -7.74
N LEU A 570 -4.58 -9.69 -7.57
CA LEU A 570 -3.90 -10.75 -8.28
C LEU A 570 -4.89 -11.47 -9.19
N ILE A 571 -4.53 -11.57 -10.47
CA ILE A 571 -5.21 -12.37 -11.46
C ILE A 571 -4.24 -13.47 -11.89
N VAL A 572 -4.72 -14.71 -11.95
CA VAL A 572 -3.88 -15.87 -12.25
C VAL A 572 -4.42 -16.58 -13.49
N PHE A 573 -3.58 -16.74 -14.50
CA PHE A 573 -3.89 -17.51 -15.70
C PHE A 573 -3.30 -18.90 -15.57
N LYS A 574 -4.14 -19.91 -15.62
CA LYS A 574 -3.77 -21.32 -15.48
C LYS A 574 -4.18 -22.09 -16.71
N GLN A 575 -3.27 -22.87 -17.26
CA GLN A 575 -3.57 -23.73 -18.42
C GLN A 575 -4.44 -24.92 -17.99
N ARG A 576 -5.48 -25.20 -18.75
CA ARG A 576 -6.25 -26.44 -18.59
C ARG A 576 -5.40 -27.60 -19.09
N HIS A 577 -5.12 -28.56 -18.23
CA HIS A 577 -4.58 -29.82 -18.69
C HIS A 577 -5.71 -30.61 -19.35
N LYS A 578 -5.53 -31.05 -20.63
CA LYS A 578 -6.37 -32.07 -21.19
C LYS A 578 -6.14 -33.33 -20.35
N ILE A 579 -7.21 -33.80 -19.71
CA ILE A 579 -7.25 -35.07 -18.95
C ILE A 579 -7.04 -36.20 -19.92
#